data_4a68f0c1bbc081f5070f7c7bb0b66ec5
#
_entry.id   4a68f0c1bbc081f5070f7c7bb0b66ec5
#
_cell.length_a   1.000
_cell.length_b   1.000
_cell.length_c   1.000
_cell.angle_alpha   90.00
_cell.angle_beta   90.00
_cell.angle_gamma   90.00
#
_symmetry.space_group_name_H-M   'P 1'
#
loop_
_entity.id
_entity.type
_entity.pdbx_description
1 polymer ?
#
loop_
_entity_poly.entity_id
_entity_poly.type
_entity_poly.pdbx_seq_one_letter_code
_entity_poly.pdbx_strand_id
1 'polypeptide(L)'
;MLSSHGTRIVILLFLVALGWAAFALEETTAEESFSVVLLPDTQYYAQKFPDTYVAQTLWIREHRKENNIKFVIHLGDIVQTPTNKPEWENADRAMRLLDGVVPYSVAPGNHDMIVKDRDSSLYNQFFSPARFAERPWYGGHMDENNDNNFCLFEAGGMKFMIMNLEFAPRDKTLEWASCVARQHPGHRVIVATHCYMRPNKRDTGCATSYNIAGNSGEQIWQKLIRKEPNVFLVVSGHVLGVGMQTSTNDHGGKVLEMLTDYQGLPNGGDGWLRSLQFVPAENKIYIKTYSPLLDKQNMDAKETFTVDYDMTPAKPTLATPKVKR
;
A
#
# COMPACT_ATOMS: atom_id res chain seq x y z
N MET A 1 -48.60 -88.51 17.94
CA MET A 1 -49.02 -87.43 17.07
C MET A 1 -49.00 -86.15 17.91
N LEU A 2 -47.90 -85.48 17.93
CA LEU A 2 -47.66 -84.31 18.79
C LEU A 2 -47.45 -83.09 17.94
N SER A 3 -48.33 -82.12 18.05
CA SER A 3 -48.31 -80.83 17.41
C SER A 3 -47.40 -79.90 18.23
N SER A 4 -46.38 -79.40 17.64
CA SER A 4 -45.50 -78.38 18.25
C SER A 4 -45.93 -76.98 17.86
N HIS A 5 -46.32 -76.20 18.90
CA HIS A 5 -46.57 -74.76 18.70
C HIS A 5 -45.24 -73.98 18.78
N GLY A 6 -44.85 -73.41 17.69
CA GLY A 6 -43.72 -72.53 17.67
C GLY A 6 -44.08 -71.07 18.00
N THR A 7 -43.65 -70.62 19.16
CA THR A 7 -43.80 -69.24 19.62
C THR A 7 -42.80 -68.34 18.85
N ARG A 8 -43.28 -67.35 18.03
CA ARG A 8 -42.49 -66.34 17.37
C ARG A 8 -42.30 -65.18 18.33
N ILE A 9 -41.04 -65.01 18.75
CA ILE A 9 -40.62 -63.84 19.51
C ILE A 9 -40.28 -62.72 18.45
N VAL A 10 -41.04 -61.63 18.49
CA VAL A 10 -40.79 -60.46 17.75
C VAL A 10 -39.86 -59.54 18.56
N ILE A 11 -38.58 -59.44 18.17
CA ILE A 11 -37.66 -58.54 18.77
C ILE A 11 -37.82 -57.15 18.07
N LEU A 12 -38.37 -56.18 18.79
CA LEU A 12 -38.44 -54.81 18.35
C LEU A 12 -37.07 -54.13 18.61
N LEU A 13 -36.28 -53.89 17.55
CA LEU A 13 -35.06 -53.12 17.63
C LEU A 13 -35.44 -51.65 17.59
N PHE A 14 -35.30 -50.94 18.72
CA PHE A 14 -35.28 -49.47 18.77
C PHE A 14 -33.94 -48.97 18.31
N LEU A 15 -33.88 -48.43 17.08
CA LEU A 15 -32.75 -47.65 16.60
C LEU A 15 -32.82 -46.24 17.22
N VAL A 16 -31.99 -46.00 18.22
CA VAL A 16 -31.73 -44.65 18.74
C VAL A 16 -30.76 -43.99 17.79
N ALA A 17 -31.28 -43.14 16.92
CA ALA A 17 -30.46 -42.27 16.10
C ALA A 17 -29.88 -41.11 16.97
N LEU A 18 -28.67 -41.28 17.45
CA LEU A 18 -27.89 -40.20 18.05
C LEU A 18 -27.46 -39.26 16.92
N GLY A 19 -28.18 -38.15 16.80
CA GLY A 19 -27.78 -37.06 15.93
C GLY A 19 -26.47 -36.41 16.45
N TRP A 20 -25.36 -36.71 15.80
CA TRP A 20 -24.13 -35.98 15.97
C TRP A 20 -24.31 -34.63 15.24
N ALA A 21 -24.65 -33.59 15.98
CA ALA A 21 -24.46 -32.25 15.51
C ALA A 21 -22.93 -32.00 15.44
N ALA A 22 -22.35 -32.16 14.25
CA ALA A 22 -21.02 -31.73 13.98
C ALA A 22 -21.02 -30.18 14.06
N PHE A 23 -20.64 -29.66 15.22
CA PHE A 23 -20.15 -28.28 15.27
C PHE A 23 -18.88 -28.26 14.42
N ALA A 24 -18.98 -27.79 13.18
CA ALA A 24 -17.82 -27.31 12.43
C ALA A 24 -17.24 -26.18 13.27
N LEU A 25 -16.18 -26.45 14.01
CA LEU A 25 -15.25 -25.40 14.41
C LEU A 25 -14.76 -24.82 13.09
N GLU A 26 -15.25 -23.62 12.74
CA GLU A 26 -14.52 -22.75 11.82
C GLU A 26 -13.12 -22.59 12.44
N GLU A 27 -12.15 -23.34 11.93
CA GLU A 27 -10.75 -23.00 12.11
C GLU A 27 -10.63 -21.58 11.57
N THR A 28 -10.61 -20.60 12.46
CA THR A 28 -10.15 -19.27 12.12
C THR A 28 -8.71 -19.43 11.70
N THR A 29 -8.49 -19.56 10.38
CA THR A 29 -7.15 -19.54 9.81
C THR A 29 -6.49 -18.30 10.34
N ALA A 30 -5.40 -18.47 11.08
CA ALA A 30 -4.60 -17.35 11.58
C ALA A 30 -4.33 -16.44 10.38
N GLU A 31 -4.75 -15.17 10.47
CA GLU A 31 -4.64 -14.24 9.37
C GLU A 31 -3.16 -14.14 8.95
N GLU A 32 -2.91 -14.50 7.70
CA GLU A 32 -1.54 -14.67 7.19
C GLU A 32 -0.83 -13.31 7.19
N SER A 33 0.40 -13.28 7.69
CA SER A 33 1.25 -12.10 7.61
C SER A 33 1.58 -11.78 6.15
N PHE A 34 1.66 -10.50 5.80
CA PHE A 34 1.94 -10.04 4.44
C PHE A 34 2.83 -8.79 4.45
N SER A 35 3.38 -8.46 3.29
CA SER A 35 4.27 -7.31 3.14
C SER A 35 3.76 -6.34 2.08
N VAL A 36 4.00 -5.05 2.34
CA VAL A 36 3.94 -3.94 1.37
C VAL A 36 5.35 -3.40 1.23
N VAL A 37 5.84 -3.25 -0.01
CA VAL A 37 7.19 -2.75 -0.29
C VAL A 37 7.12 -1.32 -0.80
N LEU A 38 7.99 -0.45 -0.27
CA LEU A 38 8.18 0.92 -0.73
C LEU A 38 9.43 1.01 -1.60
N LEU A 39 9.29 1.61 -2.79
CA LEU A 39 10.37 1.98 -3.69
C LEU A 39 10.53 3.50 -3.65
N PRO A 40 11.52 4.03 -2.93
CA PRO A 40 11.72 5.47 -2.83
C PRO A 40 12.69 5.96 -3.91
N ASP A 41 12.37 7.12 -4.48
CA ASP A 41 13.27 8.05 -5.19
C ASP A 41 14.31 7.33 -6.08
N THR A 42 13.83 6.65 -7.13
CA THR A 42 14.67 5.84 -8.02
C THR A 42 15.31 6.63 -9.16
N GLN A 43 15.22 7.97 -9.13
CA GLN A 43 15.61 8.85 -10.23
C GLN A 43 17.07 8.65 -10.66
N TYR A 44 18.01 8.51 -9.74
CA TYR A 44 19.40 8.28 -10.11
C TYR A 44 19.64 6.87 -10.64
N TYR A 45 18.81 5.91 -10.25
CA TYR A 45 18.86 4.58 -10.89
C TYR A 45 18.41 4.67 -12.33
N ALA A 46 17.29 5.32 -12.61
CA ALA A 46 16.81 5.54 -13.97
C ALA A 46 17.83 6.29 -14.83
N GLN A 47 18.55 7.28 -14.24
CA GLN A 47 19.52 8.09 -14.94
C GLN A 47 20.88 7.42 -15.16
N LYS A 48 21.47 6.80 -14.13
CA LYS A 48 22.88 6.37 -14.13
C LYS A 48 23.11 4.92 -13.73
N PHE A 49 22.19 4.31 -12.99
CA PHE A 49 22.38 2.99 -12.42
C PHE A 49 21.17 2.06 -12.71
N PRO A 50 20.77 1.90 -13.99
CA PRO A 50 19.53 1.21 -14.33
C PRO A 50 19.48 -0.26 -13.87
N ASP A 51 20.63 -0.91 -13.74
CA ASP A 51 20.71 -2.27 -13.25
C ASP A 51 20.40 -2.36 -11.74
N THR A 52 20.64 -1.30 -10.97
CA THR A 52 20.21 -1.21 -9.56
C THR A 52 18.68 -1.19 -9.45
N TYR A 53 18.00 -0.45 -10.34
CA TYR A 53 16.54 -0.43 -10.38
C TYR A 53 15.98 -1.81 -10.75
N VAL A 54 16.57 -2.44 -11.75
CA VAL A 54 16.21 -3.82 -12.14
C VAL A 54 16.45 -4.78 -10.96
N ALA A 55 17.55 -4.66 -10.23
CA ALA A 55 17.83 -5.51 -9.07
C ALA A 55 16.77 -5.38 -7.98
N GLN A 56 16.26 -4.17 -7.70
CA GLN A 56 15.17 -3.97 -6.74
C GLN A 56 13.88 -4.69 -7.17
N THR A 57 13.44 -4.47 -8.41
CA THR A 57 12.19 -5.05 -8.91
C THR A 57 12.29 -6.56 -9.15
N LEU A 58 13.46 -7.04 -9.55
CA LEU A 58 13.73 -8.47 -9.67
C LEU A 58 13.68 -9.16 -8.31
N TRP A 59 14.32 -8.59 -7.30
CA TRP A 59 14.25 -9.12 -5.93
C TRP A 59 12.80 -9.19 -5.42
N ILE A 60 12.01 -8.15 -5.62
CA ILE A 60 10.59 -8.14 -5.25
C ILE A 60 9.84 -9.29 -5.94
N ARG A 61 10.07 -9.47 -7.24
CA ARG A 61 9.46 -10.53 -8.04
C ARG A 61 9.82 -11.91 -7.52
N GLU A 62 11.10 -12.16 -7.26
CA GLU A 62 11.62 -13.45 -6.86
C GLU A 62 11.19 -13.82 -5.43
N HIS A 63 11.20 -12.85 -4.51
CA HIS A 63 10.84 -13.07 -3.10
C HIS A 63 9.36 -12.81 -2.80
N ARG A 64 8.52 -12.56 -3.84
CA ARG A 64 7.10 -12.25 -3.65
C ARG A 64 6.37 -13.29 -2.82
N LYS A 65 6.61 -14.58 -3.07
CA LYS A 65 5.92 -15.67 -2.36
C LYS A 65 6.45 -15.86 -0.96
N GLU A 66 7.76 -15.85 -0.79
CA GLU A 66 8.42 -16.04 0.50
C GLU A 66 8.05 -14.94 1.50
N ASN A 67 8.11 -13.68 1.07
CA ASN A 67 7.78 -12.53 1.92
C ASN A 67 6.30 -12.14 1.85
N ASN A 68 5.46 -12.94 1.17
CA ASN A 68 4.04 -12.68 0.94
C ASN A 68 3.76 -11.22 0.54
N ILE A 69 4.52 -10.71 -0.47
CA ILE A 69 4.40 -9.32 -0.93
C ILE A 69 3.08 -9.15 -1.67
N LYS A 70 2.19 -8.33 -1.14
CA LYS A 70 0.84 -8.08 -1.68
C LYS A 70 0.79 -6.82 -2.52
N PHE A 71 1.63 -5.84 -2.24
CA PHE A 71 1.63 -4.58 -2.97
C PHE A 71 3.00 -3.90 -2.95
N VAL A 72 3.30 -3.11 -3.99
CA VAL A 72 4.49 -2.25 -4.09
C VAL A 72 4.04 -0.82 -4.31
N ILE A 73 4.57 0.13 -3.54
CA ILE A 73 4.27 1.55 -3.65
C ILE A 73 5.53 2.28 -4.06
N HIS A 74 5.52 2.93 -5.22
CA HIS A 74 6.59 3.84 -5.61
C HIS A 74 6.31 5.24 -5.08
N LEU A 75 7.29 5.85 -4.41
CA LEU A 75 7.08 7.11 -3.68
C LEU A 75 7.29 8.38 -4.52
N GLY A 76 7.45 8.25 -5.84
CA GLY A 76 7.75 9.36 -6.74
C GLY A 76 9.24 9.53 -7.02
N ASP A 77 9.59 10.53 -7.83
CA ASP A 77 10.92 10.72 -8.38
C ASP A 77 11.44 9.44 -9.05
N ILE A 78 10.65 8.97 -10.01
CA ILE A 78 10.91 7.76 -10.80
C ILE A 78 12.12 8.00 -11.71
N VAL A 79 12.21 9.21 -12.27
CA VAL A 79 13.30 9.68 -13.13
C VAL A 79 13.93 10.95 -12.58
N GLN A 80 15.15 11.29 -13.04
CA GLN A 80 15.84 12.53 -12.65
C GLN A 80 15.40 13.72 -13.51
N THR A 81 15.10 13.48 -14.79
CA THR A 81 14.81 14.54 -15.76
C THR A 81 13.49 14.23 -16.47
N PRO A 82 12.41 14.97 -16.20
CA PRO A 82 11.05 14.63 -16.68
C PRO A 82 10.93 14.55 -18.20
N THR A 83 11.78 15.26 -18.94
CA THR A 83 11.79 15.30 -20.41
C THR A 83 12.77 14.32 -21.06
N ASN A 84 13.54 13.57 -20.25
CA ASN A 84 14.54 12.63 -20.76
C ASN A 84 13.95 11.22 -20.95
N LYS A 85 13.46 10.94 -22.16
CA LYS A 85 12.81 9.68 -22.48
C LYS A 85 13.65 8.41 -22.17
N PRO A 86 14.98 8.35 -22.40
CA PRO A 86 15.80 7.23 -21.96
C PRO A 86 15.72 6.87 -20.48
N GLU A 87 15.58 7.86 -19.59
CA GLU A 87 15.39 7.60 -18.15
C GLU A 87 14.04 6.91 -17.90
N TRP A 88 12.99 7.35 -18.59
CA TRP A 88 11.67 6.69 -18.53
C TRP A 88 11.69 5.26 -19.07
N GLU A 89 12.43 5.00 -20.14
CA GLU A 89 12.61 3.67 -20.72
C GLU A 89 13.35 2.75 -19.73
N ASN A 90 14.33 3.25 -19.00
CA ASN A 90 15.02 2.51 -17.94
C ASN A 90 14.07 2.19 -16.78
N ALA A 91 13.29 3.17 -16.32
CA ALA A 91 12.30 2.99 -15.27
C ALA A 91 11.20 1.99 -15.68
N ASP A 92 10.67 2.12 -16.90
CA ASP A 92 9.67 1.20 -17.45
C ASP A 92 10.20 -0.23 -17.53
N ARG A 93 11.44 -0.43 -18.01
CA ARG A 93 12.10 -1.73 -18.05
C ARG A 93 12.14 -2.40 -16.68
N ALA A 94 12.49 -1.64 -15.64
CA ALA A 94 12.53 -2.16 -14.27
C ALA A 94 11.12 -2.45 -13.75
N MET A 95 10.18 -1.51 -13.86
CA MET A 95 8.84 -1.66 -13.31
C MET A 95 8.00 -2.74 -14.02
N ARG A 96 8.24 -2.98 -15.31
CA ARG A 96 7.58 -4.09 -16.06
C ARG A 96 7.88 -5.49 -15.51
N LEU A 97 8.95 -5.68 -14.75
CA LEU A 97 9.21 -6.95 -14.07
C LEU A 97 8.15 -7.31 -13.03
N LEU A 98 7.39 -6.33 -12.57
CA LEU A 98 6.28 -6.49 -11.62
C LEU A 98 4.94 -6.75 -12.33
N ASP A 99 4.82 -6.46 -13.64
CA ASP A 99 3.57 -6.58 -14.40
C ASP A 99 3.03 -8.02 -14.36
N GLY A 100 1.81 -8.20 -13.85
CA GLY A 100 1.17 -9.50 -13.69
C GLY A 100 1.76 -10.39 -12.60
N VAL A 101 2.74 -9.92 -11.85
CA VAL A 101 3.41 -10.65 -10.76
C VAL A 101 2.98 -10.15 -9.39
N VAL A 102 3.03 -8.86 -9.16
CA VAL A 102 2.59 -8.21 -7.91
C VAL A 102 1.93 -6.87 -8.23
N PRO A 103 0.83 -6.52 -7.58
CA PRO A 103 0.23 -5.19 -7.70
C PRO A 103 1.22 -4.09 -7.32
N TYR A 104 1.21 -3.00 -8.07
CA TYR A 104 2.01 -1.84 -7.72
C TYR A 104 1.33 -0.53 -8.13
N SER A 105 1.70 0.55 -7.47
CA SER A 105 1.25 1.90 -7.79
C SER A 105 2.41 2.86 -7.89
N VAL A 106 2.17 3.95 -8.59
CA VAL A 106 3.12 5.05 -8.77
C VAL A 106 2.41 6.39 -8.53
N ALA A 107 3.15 7.36 -8.00
CA ALA A 107 2.75 8.75 -7.91
C ALA A 107 3.90 9.61 -8.46
N PRO A 108 3.64 10.73 -9.16
CA PRO A 108 4.72 11.56 -9.65
C PRO A 108 5.37 12.37 -8.52
N GLY A 109 6.69 12.39 -8.51
CA GLY A 109 7.51 13.34 -7.76
C GLY A 109 7.77 14.63 -8.53
N ASN A 110 8.58 15.52 -7.97
CA ASN A 110 8.92 16.77 -8.65
C ASN A 110 9.86 16.56 -9.84
N HIS A 111 10.62 15.49 -9.87
CA HIS A 111 11.48 15.14 -11.01
C HIS A 111 10.72 14.39 -12.12
N ASP A 112 9.47 13.99 -11.88
CA ASP A 112 8.63 13.30 -12.86
C ASP A 112 7.76 14.24 -13.68
N MET A 113 7.81 15.55 -13.40
CA MET A 113 7.05 16.59 -14.10
C MET A 113 7.84 17.89 -14.28
N ILE A 114 7.44 18.69 -15.26
CA ILE A 114 7.87 20.08 -15.32
C ILE A 114 7.06 20.84 -14.25
N VAL A 115 7.65 20.99 -13.07
CA VAL A 115 6.94 21.39 -11.83
C VAL A 115 6.12 22.67 -12.01
N LYS A 116 6.67 23.70 -12.68
CA LYS A 116 6.02 25.00 -12.84
C LYS A 116 4.65 24.88 -13.53
N ASP A 117 4.58 24.08 -14.58
CA ASP A 117 3.38 23.90 -15.40
C ASP A 117 2.61 22.63 -15.04
N ARG A 118 3.16 21.82 -14.12
CA ARG A 118 2.67 20.49 -13.75
C ARG A 118 2.52 19.56 -14.96
N ASP A 119 3.40 19.73 -15.96
CA ASP A 119 3.42 18.86 -17.13
C ASP A 119 4.09 17.52 -16.79
N SER A 120 3.27 16.49 -16.66
CA SER A 120 3.61 15.09 -16.41
C SER A 120 3.43 14.21 -17.66
N SER A 121 3.61 14.79 -18.86
CA SER A 121 3.31 14.13 -20.14
C SER A 121 4.05 12.80 -20.32
N LEU A 122 5.37 12.75 -20.05
CA LEU A 122 6.13 11.51 -20.17
C LEU A 122 5.79 10.52 -19.05
N TYR A 123 5.57 10.99 -17.81
CA TYR A 123 5.04 10.11 -16.77
C TYR A 123 3.77 9.41 -17.23
N ASN A 124 2.81 10.14 -17.78
CA ASN A 124 1.55 9.59 -18.27
C ASN A 124 1.68 8.80 -19.58
N GLN A 125 2.75 8.99 -20.36
CA GLN A 125 3.06 8.12 -21.49
C GLN A 125 3.48 6.71 -21.04
N PHE A 126 4.26 6.60 -19.95
CA PHE A 126 4.79 5.33 -19.46
C PHE A 126 3.90 4.68 -18.39
N PHE A 127 3.26 5.47 -17.55
CA PHE A 127 2.41 5.03 -16.44
C PHE A 127 0.99 5.57 -16.54
N SER A 128 0.42 5.53 -17.75
CA SER A 128 -0.95 6.00 -18.02
C SER A 128 -2.02 5.19 -17.28
N PRO A 129 -3.24 5.73 -17.10
CA PRO A 129 -4.37 4.93 -16.62
C PRO A 129 -4.60 3.66 -17.45
N ALA A 130 -4.38 3.71 -18.76
CA ALA A 130 -4.55 2.56 -19.66
C ALA A 130 -3.61 1.38 -19.33
N ARG A 131 -2.41 1.64 -18.79
CA ARG A 131 -1.49 0.58 -18.33
C ARG A 131 -2.11 -0.27 -17.23
N PHE A 132 -2.95 0.33 -16.40
CA PHE A 132 -3.51 -0.29 -15.20
C PHE A 132 -5.00 -0.65 -15.33
N ALA A 133 -5.71 -0.17 -16.34
CA ALA A 133 -7.17 -0.24 -16.46
C ALA A 133 -7.74 -1.66 -16.32
N GLU A 134 -7.03 -2.69 -16.83
CA GLU A 134 -7.46 -4.09 -16.75
C GLU A 134 -6.96 -4.80 -15.48
N ARG A 135 -6.29 -4.10 -14.59
CA ARG A 135 -5.78 -4.69 -13.36
C ARG A 135 -6.86 -4.69 -12.28
N PRO A 136 -7.19 -5.85 -11.67
CA PRO A 136 -8.30 -5.94 -10.71
C PRO A 136 -8.08 -5.08 -9.44
N TRP A 137 -6.86 -4.69 -9.19
CA TRP A 137 -6.48 -3.85 -8.06
C TRP A 137 -6.47 -2.35 -8.38
N TYR A 138 -6.60 -1.92 -9.64
CA TYR A 138 -6.65 -0.51 -10.01
C TYR A 138 -8.07 0.02 -9.80
N GLY A 139 -8.25 0.91 -8.81
CA GLY A 139 -9.55 1.42 -8.42
C GLY A 139 -10.02 2.61 -9.26
N GLY A 140 -9.08 3.37 -9.85
CA GLY A 140 -9.38 4.54 -10.67
C GLY A 140 -8.42 5.71 -10.47
N HIS A 141 -8.72 6.81 -11.13
CA HIS A 141 -7.87 8.01 -11.16
C HIS A 141 -8.71 9.28 -11.18
N MET A 142 -8.07 10.41 -10.92
CA MET A 142 -8.65 11.74 -11.03
C MET A 142 -8.37 12.30 -12.42
N ASP A 143 -9.37 12.94 -13.02
CA ASP A 143 -9.25 13.57 -14.36
C ASP A 143 -8.83 12.55 -15.46
N GLU A 144 -8.07 12.98 -16.48
CA GLU A 144 -7.70 12.19 -17.65
C GLU A 144 -6.32 11.48 -17.51
N ASN A 145 -5.62 11.68 -16.40
CA ASN A 145 -4.25 11.23 -16.19
C ASN A 145 -4.09 10.39 -14.93
N ASN A 146 -2.91 9.82 -14.72
CA ASN A 146 -2.59 8.96 -13.59
C ASN A 146 -1.83 9.67 -12.46
N ASP A 147 -1.77 11.01 -12.47
CA ASP A 147 -1.05 11.79 -11.46
C ASP A 147 -1.64 11.57 -10.05
N ASN A 148 -2.96 11.35 -10.00
CA ASN A 148 -3.72 11.03 -8.80
C ASN A 148 -4.55 9.78 -9.06
N ASN A 149 -4.28 8.71 -8.34
CA ASN A 149 -4.95 7.44 -8.55
C ASN A 149 -5.13 6.69 -7.22
N PHE A 150 -5.95 5.65 -7.25
CA PHE A 150 -6.06 4.75 -6.10
C PHE A 150 -6.11 3.29 -6.53
N CYS A 151 -5.62 2.44 -5.67
CA CYS A 151 -5.58 1.00 -5.86
C CYS A 151 -6.19 0.31 -4.66
N LEU A 152 -6.78 -0.87 -4.87
CA LEU A 152 -7.46 -1.66 -3.85
C LEU A 152 -6.84 -3.06 -3.78
N PHE A 153 -6.63 -3.58 -2.59
CA PHE A 153 -6.22 -4.97 -2.39
C PHE A 153 -6.71 -5.50 -1.05
N GLU A 154 -6.69 -6.82 -0.92
CA GLU A 154 -7.06 -7.51 0.32
C GLU A 154 -5.88 -8.36 0.80
N ALA A 155 -5.59 -8.31 2.10
CA ALA A 155 -4.57 -9.11 2.73
C ALA A 155 -4.82 -9.25 4.25
N GLY A 156 -4.46 -10.38 4.84
CA GLY A 156 -4.62 -10.59 6.28
C GLY A 156 -6.04 -10.34 6.78
N GLY A 157 -7.06 -10.74 6.01
CA GLY A 157 -8.47 -10.52 6.35
C GLY A 157 -8.94 -9.06 6.29
N MET A 158 -8.11 -8.13 5.81
CA MET A 158 -8.40 -6.70 5.78
C MET A 158 -8.42 -6.18 4.34
N LYS A 159 -9.19 -5.08 4.13
CA LYS A 159 -9.25 -4.34 2.88
C LYS A 159 -8.37 -3.10 2.96
N PHE A 160 -7.54 -2.90 1.95
CA PHE A 160 -6.62 -1.77 1.86
C PHE A 160 -6.89 -0.94 0.61
N MET A 161 -6.62 0.35 0.73
CA MET A 161 -6.54 1.29 -0.38
C MET A 161 -5.18 1.97 -0.35
N ILE A 162 -4.50 1.99 -1.49
CA ILE A 162 -3.37 2.89 -1.71
C ILE A 162 -3.90 4.09 -2.47
N MET A 163 -3.75 5.28 -1.90
CA MET A 163 -4.12 6.55 -2.52
C MET A 163 -2.85 7.31 -2.89
N ASN A 164 -2.59 7.41 -4.19
CA ASN A 164 -1.42 8.08 -4.73
C ASN A 164 -1.78 9.50 -5.14
N LEU A 165 -1.04 10.48 -4.63
CA LEU A 165 -1.30 11.89 -4.87
C LEU A 165 -0.09 12.55 -5.54
N GLU A 166 -0.35 13.45 -6.48
CA GLU A 166 0.64 14.26 -7.17
C GLU A 166 1.60 14.98 -6.21
N PHE A 167 2.77 15.36 -6.71
CA PHE A 167 3.69 16.21 -5.96
C PHE A 167 3.02 17.52 -5.55
N ALA A 168 3.11 17.88 -4.25
CA ALA A 168 2.44 19.05 -3.67
C ALA A 168 0.96 19.12 -4.12
N PRO A 169 0.10 18.18 -3.71
CA PRO A 169 -1.26 18.04 -4.23
C PRO A 169 -2.08 19.32 -4.02
N ARG A 170 -2.90 19.67 -5.00
CA ARG A 170 -3.77 20.84 -4.98
C ARG A 170 -4.99 20.61 -4.08
N ASP A 171 -5.68 21.66 -3.69
CA ASP A 171 -6.89 21.54 -2.86
C ASP A 171 -7.95 20.64 -3.52
N LYS A 172 -8.19 20.80 -4.83
CA LYS A 172 -9.11 19.92 -5.58
C LYS A 172 -8.70 18.43 -5.52
N THR A 173 -7.40 18.15 -5.47
CA THR A 173 -6.86 16.79 -5.33
C THR A 173 -7.15 16.24 -3.94
N LEU A 174 -6.98 17.05 -2.89
CA LEU A 174 -7.31 16.64 -1.52
C LEU A 174 -8.81 16.42 -1.32
N GLU A 175 -9.65 17.23 -1.96
CA GLU A 175 -11.11 17.06 -1.95
C GLU A 175 -11.53 15.76 -2.65
N TRP A 176 -10.95 15.46 -3.82
CA TRP A 176 -11.16 14.21 -4.52
C TRP A 176 -10.72 13.02 -3.66
N ALA A 177 -9.53 13.07 -3.07
CA ALA A 177 -8.99 12.03 -2.21
C ALA A 177 -9.90 11.75 -1.01
N SER A 178 -10.41 12.82 -0.37
CA SER A 178 -11.39 12.73 0.73
C SER A 178 -12.69 12.04 0.27
N CYS A 179 -13.20 12.40 -0.90
CA CYS A 179 -14.40 11.79 -1.48
C CYS A 179 -14.18 10.28 -1.72
N VAL A 180 -13.06 9.90 -2.33
CA VAL A 180 -12.71 8.48 -2.58
C VAL A 180 -12.57 7.71 -1.28
N ALA A 181 -11.86 8.25 -0.27
CA ALA A 181 -11.69 7.60 1.04
C ALA A 181 -13.05 7.33 1.72
N ARG A 182 -13.98 8.28 1.65
CA ARG A 182 -15.33 8.16 2.22
C ARG A 182 -16.24 7.20 1.44
N GLN A 183 -16.03 7.01 0.15
CA GLN A 183 -16.73 6.00 -0.64
C GLN A 183 -16.29 4.57 -0.29
N HIS A 184 -15.15 4.41 0.40
CA HIS A 184 -14.57 3.13 0.77
C HIS A 184 -14.36 3.02 2.30
N PRO A 185 -15.40 3.18 3.13
CA PRO A 185 -15.25 3.28 4.59
C PRO A 185 -14.70 2.00 5.25
N GLY A 186 -14.81 0.86 4.58
CA GLY A 186 -14.27 -0.41 5.06
C GLY A 186 -12.81 -0.68 4.69
N HIS A 187 -12.16 0.24 3.96
CA HIS A 187 -10.75 0.10 3.57
C HIS A 187 -9.85 0.89 4.50
N ARG A 188 -8.72 0.33 4.85
CA ARG A 188 -7.60 0.99 5.54
C ARG A 188 -6.78 1.73 4.49
N VAL A 189 -6.70 3.05 4.59
CA VAL A 189 -6.10 3.88 3.54
C VAL A 189 -4.64 4.18 3.86
N ILE A 190 -3.76 3.87 2.91
CA ILE A 190 -2.36 4.31 2.86
C ILE A 190 -2.29 5.45 1.85
N VAL A 191 -1.90 6.62 2.27
CA VAL A 191 -1.67 7.75 1.38
C VAL A 191 -0.20 7.79 1.00
N ALA A 192 0.09 7.74 -0.29
CA ALA A 192 1.42 7.93 -0.86
C ALA A 192 1.46 9.28 -1.58
N THR A 193 2.34 10.15 -1.17
CA THR A 193 2.61 11.44 -1.84
C THR A 193 4.08 11.78 -1.68
N HIS A 194 4.70 12.29 -2.74
CA HIS A 194 6.14 12.39 -2.80
C HIS A 194 6.74 13.26 -1.70
N CYS A 195 6.18 14.44 -1.40
CA CYS A 195 6.69 15.35 -0.38
C CYS A 195 5.67 15.53 0.76
N TYR A 196 5.93 14.91 1.92
CA TYR A 196 5.06 15.01 3.07
C TYR A 196 5.82 15.19 4.39
N MET A 197 6.87 14.38 4.61
CA MET A 197 7.64 14.38 5.84
C MET A 197 9.07 14.94 5.63
N ARG A 198 9.62 15.47 6.71
CA ARG A 198 11.05 15.58 7.02
C ARG A 198 11.41 14.55 8.08
N PRO A 199 12.70 14.32 8.39
CA PRO A 199 13.08 13.25 9.34
C PRO A 199 12.37 13.26 10.69
N ASN A 200 11.92 14.43 11.18
CA ASN A 200 11.34 14.58 12.52
C ASN A 200 10.06 15.43 12.59
N LYS A 201 9.48 15.79 11.45
CA LYS A 201 8.24 16.58 11.36
C LYS A 201 7.64 16.52 9.97
N ARG A 202 6.39 16.97 9.82
CA ARG A 202 5.81 17.21 8.49
C ARG A 202 6.51 18.38 7.80
N ASP A 203 6.62 18.29 6.48
CA ASP A 203 7.10 19.40 5.67
C ASP A 203 6.11 20.57 5.69
N THR A 204 6.63 21.78 5.72
CA THR A 204 5.83 23.02 5.72
C THR A 204 6.11 23.92 4.54
N GLY A 205 7.02 23.56 3.65
CA GLY A 205 7.51 24.45 2.62
C GLY A 205 7.63 23.86 1.22
N CYS A 206 7.27 22.61 1.01
CA CYS A 206 7.47 21.94 -0.27
C CYS A 206 6.88 22.74 -1.45
N ALA A 207 5.58 22.99 -1.48
CA ALA A 207 4.95 23.75 -2.55
C ALA A 207 5.53 25.17 -2.71
N THR A 208 5.80 25.84 -1.59
CA THR A 208 6.35 27.19 -1.56
C THR A 208 7.77 27.25 -2.12
N SER A 209 8.62 26.27 -1.80
CA SER A 209 10.01 26.23 -2.29
C SER A 209 10.09 26.06 -3.82
N TYR A 210 9.09 25.48 -4.43
CA TYR A 210 8.96 25.34 -5.89
C TYR A 210 8.14 26.48 -6.52
N ASN A 211 7.62 27.41 -5.71
CA ASN A 211 6.76 28.51 -6.16
C ASN A 211 5.54 28.02 -6.98
N ILE A 212 4.86 26.99 -6.49
CA ILE A 212 3.66 26.43 -7.11
C ILE A 212 2.48 26.43 -6.16
N ALA A 213 1.27 26.47 -6.72
CA ALA A 213 0.04 26.22 -5.96
C ALA A 213 -0.03 24.75 -5.55
N GLY A 214 -0.21 24.47 -4.27
CA GLY A 214 -0.31 23.11 -3.73
C GLY A 214 -0.14 23.09 -2.22
N ASN A 215 -0.14 21.89 -1.67
CA ASN A 215 -0.09 21.67 -0.24
C ASN A 215 1.22 20.99 0.18
N SER A 216 1.85 21.51 1.20
CA SER A 216 2.95 20.85 1.92
C SER A 216 2.40 19.80 2.90
N GLY A 217 3.27 18.99 3.49
CA GLY A 217 2.87 17.90 4.37
C GLY A 217 1.95 18.31 5.51
N GLU A 218 2.23 19.42 6.19
CA GLU A 218 1.34 19.91 7.25
C GLU A 218 -0.04 20.34 6.74
N GLN A 219 -0.11 20.93 5.54
CA GLN A 219 -1.38 21.30 4.94
C GLN A 219 -2.18 20.07 4.48
N ILE A 220 -1.50 19.03 3.96
CA ILE A 220 -2.12 17.75 3.62
C ILE A 220 -2.68 17.09 4.88
N TRP A 221 -1.93 17.10 5.99
CA TRP A 221 -2.43 16.64 7.28
C TRP A 221 -3.71 17.35 7.68
N GLN A 222 -3.70 18.69 7.69
CA GLN A 222 -4.84 19.51 8.15
C GLN A 222 -6.06 19.39 7.23
N LYS A 223 -5.86 19.25 5.92
CA LYS A 223 -6.95 19.27 4.94
C LYS A 223 -7.51 17.89 4.61
N LEU A 224 -6.71 16.82 4.72
CA LEU A 224 -7.09 15.47 4.34
C LEU A 224 -6.87 14.47 5.50
N ILE A 225 -5.62 14.23 5.89
CA ILE A 225 -5.26 13.03 6.65
C ILE A 225 -5.97 12.95 8.00
N ARG A 226 -5.95 14.04 8.80
CA ARG A 226 -6.58 14.05 10.10
C ARG A 226 -8.12 13.95 10.07
N LYS A 227 -8.73 14.30 8.93
CA LYS A 227 -10.18 14.34 8.76
C LYS A 227 -10.81 13.01 8.34
N GLU A 228 -10.01 12.11 7.75
CA GLU A 228 -10.51 10.84 7.23
C GLU A 228 -10.23 9.71 8.24
N PRO A 229 -11.28 9.09 8.80
CA PRO A 229 -11.13 8.11 9.89
C PRO A 229 -10.41 6.82 9.47
N ASN A 230 -10.42 6.50 8.20
CA ASN A 230 -9.85 5.28 7.65
C ASN A 230 -8.41 5.44 7.12
N VAL A 231 -7.85 6.66 7.12
CA VAL A 231 -6.42 6.86 6.83
C VAL A 231 -5.60 6.48 8.05
N PHE A 232 -4.67 5.54 7.89
CA PHE A 232 -3.84 5.05 8.99
C PHE A 232 -2.33 5.17 8.76
N LEU A 233 -1.92 5.35 7.50
CA LEU A 233 -0.52 5.43 7.12
C LEU A 233 -0.33 6.48 6.02
N VAL A 234 0.71 7.28 6.14
CA VAL A 234 1.22 8.16 5.08
C VAL A 234 2.67 7.79 4.79
N VAL A 235 3.02 7.63 3.52
CA VAL A 235 4.38 7.31 3.07
C VAL A 235 4.85 8.36 2.07
N SER A 236 6.11 8.79 2.19
CA SER A 236 6.71 9.83 1.34
C SER A 236 8.20 9.62 1.12
N GLY A 237 8.74 10.24 0.06
CA GLY A 237 10.14 10.37 -0.30
C GLY A 237 10.63 11.82 -0.23
N HIS A 238 11.34 12.26 -1.27
CA HIS A 238 11.76 13.64 -1.54
C HIS A 238 12.85 14.22 -0.63
N VAL A 239 12.74 14.01 0.66
CA VAL A 239 13.70 14.59 1.63
C VAL A 239 14.68 13.52 2.06
N LEU A 240 15.98 13.78 1.83
CA LEU A 240 17.03 12.81 2.12
C LEU A 240 16.94 12.24 3.55
N GLY A 241 17.01 10.93 3.65
CA GLY A 241 17.02 10.18 4.89
C GLY A 241 15.69 9.52 5.21
N VAL A 242 15.53 9.15 6.46
CA VAL A 242 14.36 8.45 6.97
C VAL A 242 13.78 9.14 8.19
N GLY A 243 12.49 8.99 8.38
CA GLY A 243 11.79 9.54 9.53
C GLY A 243 10.47 8.84 9.76
N MET A 244 10.03 8.92 11.01
CA MET A 244 8.73 8.41 11.40
C MET A 244 8.16 9.23 12.54
N GLN A 245 6.87 9.49 12.48
CA GLN A 245 6.07 9.97 13.62
C GLN A 245 4.71 9.29 13.65
N THR A 246 4.05 9.40 14.78
CA THR A 246 2.66 8.95 14.98
C THR A 246 1.82 10.13 15.41
N SER A 247 0.68 10.29 14.78
CA SER A 247 -0.31 11.33 15.13
C SER A 247 -1.67 10.71 15.41
N THR A 248 -2.54 11.47 16.05
CA THR A 248 -3.94 11.09 16.27
C THR A 248 -4.83 11.95 15.38
N ASN A 249 -5.68 11.31 14.58
CA ASN A 249 -6.64 12.01 13.74
C ASN A 249 -7.85 12.54 14.52
N ASP A 250 -8.73 13.30 13.88
CA ASP A 250 -9.91 13.92 14.52
C ASP A 250 -10.93 12.91 15.06
N HIS A 251 -10.79 11.64 14.71
CA HIS A 251 -11.64 10.53 15.14
C HIS A 251 -10.99 9.64 16.21
N GLY A 252 -9.83 10.04 16.73
CA GLY A 252 -9.08 9.29 17.74
C GLY A 252 -8.23 8.14 17.18
N GLY A 253 -8.20 7.96 15.85
CA GLY A 253 -7.41 6.95 15.17
C GLY A 253 -5.92 7.29 15.10
N LYS A 254 -5.06 6.27 15.25
CA LYS A 254 -3.62 6.40 15.08
C LYS A 254 -3.29 6.50 13.59
N VAL A 255 -2.46 7.48 13.21
CA VAL A 255 -1.89 7.61 11.87
C VAL A 255 -0.37 7.54 11.95
N LEU A 256 0.21 6.60 11.23
CA LEU A 256 1.65 6.46 11.05
C LEU A 256 2.09 7.33 9.87
N GLU A 257 3.20 8.04 9.99
CA GLU A 257 3.70 8.94 8.97
C GLU A 257 5.17 8.64 8.75
N MET A 258 5.55 8.22 7.53
CA MET A 258 6.91 7.75 7.21
C MET A 258 7.54 8.54 6.07
N LEU A 259 8.81 8.88 6.28
CA LEU A 259 9.74 9.34 5.25
C LEU A 259 10.69 8.20 4.91
N THR A 260 10.94 8.00 3.63
CA THR A 260 11.94 7.03 3.14
C THR A 260 12.55 7.58 1.85
N ASP A 261 13.82 7.97 1.89
CA ASP A 261 14.57 8.45 0.73
C ASP A 261 16.05 8.14 0.91
N TYR A 262 16.62 7.40 -0.01
CA TYR A 262 18.02 6.95 -0.01
C TYR A 262 18.84 7.57 -1.14
N GLN A 263 18.25 8.40 -2.01
CA GLN A 263 18.88 8.91 -3.23
C GLN A 263 20.22 9.61 -3.00
N GLY A 264 20.44 10.18 -1.82
CA GLY A 264 21.69 10.85 -1.44
C GLY A 264 22.84 9.92 -1.03
N LEU A 265 22.60 8.62 -0.91
CA LEU A 265 23.61 7.62 -0.62
C LEU A 265 24.43 7.25 -1.89
N PRO A 266 25.57 6.57 -1.77
CA PRO A 266 26.35 6.12 -2.93
C PRO A 266 25.50 5.45 -3.99
N ASN A 267 25.92 5.57 -5.28
CA ASN A 267 25.24 4.97 -6.43
C ASN A 267 23.74 5.34 -6.56
N GLY A 268 23.36 6.51 -6.03
CA GLY A 268 21.97 6.98 -6.06
C GLY A 268 21.06 6.27 -5.07
N GLY A 269 21.63 5.65 -4.01
CA GLY A 269 20.86 4.98 -2.96
C GLY A 269 21.19 3.50 -2.75
N ASP A 270 22.26 2.98 -3.39
CA ASP A 270 22.73 1.58 -3.21
C ASP A 270 21.64 0.49 -3.26
N GLY A 271 20.53 0.75 -3.96
CA GLY A 271 19.43 -0.19 -4.11
C GLY A 271 18.57 -0.40 -2.86
N TRP A 272 18.64 0.46 -1.85
CA TRP A 272 17.82 0.35 -0.66
C TRP A 272 16.33 0.47 -0.98
N LEU A 273 15.53 -0.43 -0.40
CA LEU A 273 14.07 -0.42 -0.38
C LEU A 273 13.56 -0.67 1.03
N ARG A 274 12.30 -0.35 1.30
CA ARG A 274 11.69 -0.57 2.62
C ARG A 274 10.52 -1.55 2.51
N SER A 275 10.48 -2.53 3.41
CA SER A 275 9.39 -3.48 3.56
C SER A 275 8.61 -3.20 4.84
N LEU A 276 7.29 -3.17 4.73
CA LEU A 276 6.33 -3.10 5.83
C LEU A 276 5.68 -4.48 5.94
N GLN A 277 6.11 -5.30 6.89
CA GLN A 277 5.52 -6.62 7.14
C GLN A 277 4.43 -6.49 8.20
N PHE A 278 3.19 -6.66 7.77
CA PHE A 278 2.01 -6.69 8.63
C PHE A 278 1.85 -8.09 9.23
N VAL A 279 1.76 -8.16 10.56
CA VAL A 279 1.54 -9.40 11.31
C VAL A 279 0.26 -9.27 12.13
N PRO A 280 -0.92 -9.60 11.55
CA PRO A 280 -2.22 -9.41 12.21
C PRO A 280 -2.31 -10.12 13.57
N ALA A 281 -1.80 -11.33 13.67
CA ALA A 281 -1.81 -12.09 14.93
C ALA A 281 -1.11 -11.38 16.11
N GLU A 282 -0.20 -10.45 15.81
CA GLU A 282 0.56 -9.69 16.81
C GLU A 282 0.09 -8.25 16.93
N ASN A 283 -0.77 -7.76 16.02
CA ASN A 283 -1.10 -6.35 15.87
C ASN A 283 0.14 -5.47 15.68
N LYS A 284 1.09 -5.92 14.86
CA LYS A 284 2.38 -5.26 14.62
C LYS A 284 2.71 -5.13 13.15
N ILE A 285 3.38 -4.01 12.83
CA ILE A 285 4.04 -3.81 11.54
C ILE A 285 5.54 -3.81 11.80
N TYR A 286 6.26 -4.74 11.17
CA TYR A 286 7.72 -4.80 11.20
C TYR A 286 8.25 -4.04 9.99
N ILE A 287 9.02 -3.00 10.23
CA ILE A 287 9.66 -2.19 9.22
C ILE A 287 11.10 -2.70 9.04
N LYS A 288 11.48 -2.98 7.79
CA LYS A 288 12.81 -3.45 7.43
C LYS A 288 13.29 -2.71 6.20
N THR A 289 14.54 -2.30 6.22
CA THR A 289 15.24 -1.71 5.07
C THR A 289 16.26 -2.70 4.56
N TYR A 290 16.21 -3.01 3.27
CA TYR A 290 17.06 -4.01 2.61
C TYR A 290 17.56 -3.49 1.27
N SER A 291 18.80 -3.81 0.93
CA SER A 291 19.37 -3.55 -0.39
C SER A 291 19.62 -4.85 -1.14
N PRO A 292 18.87 -5.13 -2.22
CA PRO A 292 19.17 -6.25 -3.11
C PRO A 292 20.54 -6.16 -3.79
N LEU A 293 21.01 -4.93 -4.05
CA LEU A 293 22.31 -4.70 -4.67
C LEU A 293 23.48 -5.13 -3.75
N LEU A 294 23.35 -4.80 -2.45
CA LEU A 294 24.38 -5.09 -1.46
C LEU A 294 24.16 -6.43 -0.74
N ASP A 295 23.03 -7.08 -0.97
CA ASP A 295 22.54 -8.25 -0.22
C ASP A 295 22.62 -8.00 1.29
N LYS A 296 22.05 -6.88 1.75
CA LYS A 296 22.25 -6.42 3.12
C LYS A 296 20.98 -5.78 3.70
N GLN A 297 20.66 -6.16 4.93
CA GLN A 297 19.66 -5.46 5.75
C GLN A 297 20.34 -4.32 6.52
N ASN A 298 19.69 -3.15 6.57
CA ASN A 298 20.12 -2.04 7.42
C ASN A 298 19.55 -2.23 8.83
N MET A 299 20.43 -2.42 9.81
CA MET A 299 20.07 -2.71 11.21
C MET A 299 20.00 -1.47 12.10
N ASP A 300 20.16 -0.25 11.53
CA ASP A 300 19.96 0.98 12.31
C ASP A 300 18.51 1.03 12.85
N ALA A 301 18.35 1.51 14.08
CA ALA A 301 17.05 1.56 14.75
C ALA A 301 15.99 2.45 14.05
N LYS A 302 16.40 3.32 13.13
CA LYS A 302 15.50 4.11 12.28
C LYS A 302 15.10 3.38 10.99
N GLU A 303 15.81 2.30 10.67
CA GLU A 303 15.64 1.53 9.44
C GLU A 303 14.97 0.18 9.69
N THR A 304 15.25 -0.44 10.84
CA THR A 304 14.65 -1.71 11.26
C THR A 304 14.04 -1.53 12.65
N PHE A 305 12.70 -1.51 12.70
CA PHE A 305 11.94 -1.31 13.94
C PHE A 305 10.53 -1.89 13.81
N THR A 306 9.77 -1.85 14.90
CA THR A 306 8.40 -2.38 14.97
C THR A 306 7.44 -1.30 15.46
N VAL A 307 6.23 -1.32 14.92
CA VAL A 307 5.14 -0.41 15.31
C VAL A 307 3.91 -1.22 15.70
N ASP A 308 3.31 -0.89 16.84
CA ASP A 308 2.02 -1.44 17.23
C ASP A 308 0.90 -0.78 16.41
N TYR A 309 0.09 -1.62 15.76
CA TYR A 309 -1.04 -1.18 14.96
C TYR A 309 -2.19 -2.20 15.07
N ASP A 310 -3.36 -1.74 15.48
CA ASP A 310 -4.56 -2.61 15.58
C ASP A 310 -5.00 -3.09 14.19
N MET A 311 -4.89 -4.38 13.95
CA MET A 311 -5.27 -5.06 12.73
C MET A 311 -6.57 -5.86 12.87
N THR A 312 -7.33 -5.64 13.95
CA THR A 312 -8.64 -6.30 14.10
C THR A 312 -9.53 -5.97 12.89
N PRO A 313 -10.04 -6.96 12.16
CA PRO A 313 -10.95 -6.72 11.05
C PRO A 313 -12.17 -5.92 11.52
N ALA A 314 -12.61 -4.96 10.71
CA ALA A 314 -13.84 -4.23 10.99
C ALA A 314 -14.99 -5.24 11.13
N LYS A 315 -15.70 -5.23 12.25
CA LYS A 315 -16.90 -6.07 12.42
C LYS A 315 -17.85 -5.78 11.26
N PRO A 316 -18.43 -6.83 10.62
CA PRO A 316 -19.42 -6.61 9.57
C PRO A 316 -20.54 -5.72 10.14
N THR A 317 -20.70 -4.55 9.59
CA THR A 317 -21.87 -3.72 9.90
C THR A 317 -23.06 -4.48 9.33
N LEU A 318 -23.92 -5.00 10.18
CA LEU A 318 -25.18 -5.62 9.76
C LEU A 318 -25.91 -4.58 8.91
N ALA A 319 -26.04 -4.85 7.62
CA ALA A 319 -26.76 -4.00 6.71
C ALA A 319 -28.16 -3.76 7.27
N THR A 320 -28.49 -2.54 7.63
CA THR A 320 -29.84 -2.16 8.04
C THR A 320 -30.79 -2.55 6.89
N PRO A 321 -31.86 -3.30 7.13
CA PRO A 321 -32.78 -3.69 6.07
C PRO A 321 -33.30 -2.42 5.37
N LYS A 322 -33.16 -2.32 4.04
CA LYS A 322 -33.82 -1.28 3.27
C LYS A 322 -35.32 -1.40 3.50
N VAL A 323 -35.90 -0.47 4.25
CA VAL A 323 -37.33 -0.29 4.32
C VAL A 323 -37.81 0.06 2.92
N LYS A 324 -38.48 -0.86 2.24
CA LYS A 324 -39.22 -0.57 1.02
C LYS A 324 -40.30 0.43 1.36
N ARG A 325 -40.25 1.60 0.78
CA ARG A 325 -41.38 2.51 0.65
C ARG A 325 -42.07 2.26 -0.68
#